data_afda3f0114daa5fdc51f138c75369633
#
_entry.id   afda3f0114daa5fdc51f138c75369633
#
_cell.length_a   1.000
_cell.length_b   1.000
_cell.length_c   1.000
_cell.angle_alpha   90.00
_cell.angle_beta   90.00
_cell.angle_gamma   90.00
#
_symmetry.space_group_name_H-M   'P 1'
#
loop_
_entity.id
_entity.type
_entity.pdbx_description
1 polymer ?
#
loop_
_entity_poly.entity_id
_entity_poly.type
_entity_poly.pdbx_seq_one_letter_code
_entity_poly.pdbx_strand_id
1 'polypeptide(L)'
;MTGPRTARPRVAMLTYSTKPRGGVVHSLHLAENLHDLGHQVHVFALGDPGAGFFRPLRAPHTILPAPGRDGSLEERVATSMDTLVAGLSGRLRGRFDLVHAQDCIAARAGVAVAGPAGLPVIRTVHHVEDFVSQSLVECQRHSILDPDQVLVVSRDWRRRLREEFGVDAEVVTNGVDGPRFARPSSVDGSDLRARIGARGRFLFLTVGGIEPRKGSLELVEALAKVRTVVSPPPLLAVVGGHSFQDHRSYRQRVQDRAARLGVPVGEAVMVLGTVPDEELPRWYHTADAFVFPSRKEGWGLALLEALAAGLATIATDIPVFREFLDEQDALLVPAGDAGALGEVMVRVASDPELRSRLGRRGPRVAERFTWRRCAEQHAAIYRRLAS
;
A
#
# COMPACT_ATOMS: atom_id res chain seq x y z
N MET A 1 33.72 -9.80 -25.61
CA MET A 1 33.78 -8.34 -25.74
C MET A 1 32.46 -7.79 -25.16
N THR A 2 32.47 -7.33 -23.93
CA THR A 2 31.32 -6.69 -23.30
C THR A 2 31.28 -5.25 -23.84
N GLY A 3 30.24 -4.93 -24.62
CA GLY A 3 29.98 -3.56 -25.06
C GLY A 3 29.81 -2.60 -23.88
N PRO A 4 29.94 -1.26 -24.07
CA PRO A 4 29.78 -0.32 -22.99
C PRO A 4 28.40 -0.46 -22.39
N ARG A 5 28.34 -0.80 -21.08
CA ARG A 5 27.10 -0.95 -20.33
C ARG A 5 26.33 0.37 -20.34
N THR A 6 25.08 0.31 -20.72
CA THR A 6 24.21 1.44 -20.94
C THR A 6 24.09 2.31 -19.68
N ALA A 7 24.21 3.62 -19.80
CA ALA A 7 24.03 4.58 -18.70
C ALA A 7 22.64 4.49 -18.03
N ARG A 8 21.69 3.75 -18.65
CA ARG A 8 20.31 3.54 -18.20
C ARG A 8 19.91 2.08 -18.41
N PRO A 9 20.01 1.21 -17.38
CA PRO A 9 19.63 -0.19 -17.47
C PRO A 9 18.17 -0.38 -17.88
N ARG A 10 17.90 -1.44 -18.65
CA ARG A 10 16.56 -1.89 -19.04
C ARG A 10 16.01 -2.78 -17.91
N VAL A 11 14.86 -2.44 -17.36
CA VAL A 11 14.31 -3.07 -16.15
C VAL A 11 13.07 -3.88 -16.48
N ALA A 12 13.08 -5.16 -16.15
CA ALA A 12 11.87 -5.97 -16.06
C ALA A 12 11.30 -5.87 -14.65
N MET A 13 10.21 -5.12 -14.46
CA MET A 13 9.54 -4.99 -13.17
C MET A 13 8.43 -6.03 -13.05
N LEU A 14 8.43 -6.81 -11.98
CA LEU A 14 7.51 -7.93 -11.79
C LEU A 14 6.57 -7.69 -10.59
N THR A 15 5.27 -7.94 -10.78
CA THR A 15 4.28 -7.98 -9.71
C THR A 15 3.22 -9.06 -9.97
N TYR A 16 2.66 -9.62 -8.89
CA TYR A 16 1.73 -10.74 -8.98
C TYR A 16 0.28 -10.35 -9.27
N SER A 17 -0.03 -9.07 -9.42
CA SER A 17 -1.43 -8.62 -9.50
C SER A 17 -1.57 -7.31 -10.26
N THR A 18 -2.77 -7.09 -10.83
CA THR A 18 -3.18 -5.81 -11.44
C THR A 18 -4.11 -4.99 -10.54
N LYS A 19 -4.42 -5.46 -9.31
CA LYS A 19 -5.38 -4.82 -8.39
C LYS A 19 -4.71 -3.76 -7.51
N PRO A 20 -5.45 -2.76 -6.97
CA PRO A 20 -4.92 -1.66 -6.15
C PRO A 20 -4.49 -2.15 -4.76
N ARG A 21 -3.37 -2.83 -4.70
CA ARG A 21 -2.66 -3.24 -3.48
C ARG A 21 -1.41 -2.41 -3.32
N GLY A 22 -0.97 -2.15 -2.09
CA GLY A 22 0.15 -1.25 -1.81
C GLY A 22 1.40 -1.51 -2.67
N GLY A 23 1.83 -2.77 -2.81
CA GLY A 23 2.95 -3.14 -3.66
C GLY A 23 2.70 -2.90 -5.16
N VAL A 24 1.45 -3.10 -5.64
CA VAL A 24 1.09 -2.80 -7.03
C VAL A 24 1.04 -1.30 -7.27
N VAL A 25 0.43 -0.53 -6.35
CA VAL A 25 0.43 0.94 -6.40
C VAL A 25 1.86 1.48 -6.49
N HIS A 26 2.77 0.97 -5.61
CA HIS A 26 4.19 1.29 -5.68
C HIS A 26 4.79 0.95 -7.05
N SER A 27 4.55 -0.26 -7.55
CA SER A 27 5.11 -0.72 -8.83
C SER A 27 4.72 0.20 -10.00
N LEU A 28 3.44 0.59 -10.08
CA LEU A 28 2.96 1.43 -11.16
C LEU A 28 3.55 2.85 -11.08
N HIS A 29 3.55 3.46 -9.89
CA HIS A 29 4.14 4.78 -9.72
C HIS A 29 5.65 4.79 -9.96
N LEU A 30 6.37 3.78 -9.46
CA LEU A 30 7.80 3.64 -9.71
C LEU A 30 8.08 3.49 -11.21
N ALA A 31 7.34 2.60 -11.90
CA ALA A 31 7.52 2.38 -13.34
C ALA A 31 7.27 3.65 -14.16
N GLU A 32 6.21 4.38 -13.89
CA GLU A 32 5.89 5.65 -14.57
C GLU A 32 6.95 6.72 -14.33
N ASN A 33 7.40 6.89 -13.09
CA ASN A 33 8.42 7.90 -12.79
C ASN A 33 9.80 7.52 -13.38
N LEU A 34 10.16 6.24 -13.41
CA LEU A 34 11.35 5.78 -14.13
C LEU A 34 11.23 6.03 -15.63
N HIS A 35 10.07 5.75 -16.22
CA HIS A 35 9.78 6.01 -17.63
C HIS A 35 9.88 7.50 -17.93
N ASP A 36 9.31 8.38 -17.11
CA ASP A 36 9.39 9.83 -17.24
C ASP A 36 10.83 10.37 -17.09
N LEU A 37 11.67 9.68 -16.33
CA LEU A 37 13.12 9.93 -16.24
C LEU A 37 13.92 9.37 -17.44
N GLY A 38 13.22 8.74 -18.40
CA GLY A 38 13.82 8.19 -19.62
C GLY A 38 14.48 6.83 -19.44
N HIS A 39 14.14 6.06 -18.37
CA HIS A 39 14.56 4.68 -18.21
C HIS A 39 13.67 3.74 -19.01
N GLN A 40 14.24 2.67 -19.53
CA GLN A 40 13.48 1.59 -20.17
C GLN A 40 12.98 0.62 -19.10
N VAL A 41 11.69 0.74 -18.78
CA VAL A 41 10.99 -0.11 -17.83
C VAL A 41 9.85 -0.83 -18.51
N HIS A 42 9.70 -2.13 -18.26
CA HIS A 42 8.57 -2.93 -18.70
C HIS A 42 7.97 -3.66 -17.50
N VAL A 43 6.68 -3.47 -17.23
CA VAL A 43 5.98 -4.11 -16.11
C VAL A 43 5.34 -5.41 -16.56
N PHE A 44 5.63 -6.52 -15.88
CA PHE A 44 4.95 -7.80 -16.03
C PHE A 44 4.08 -8.06 -14.82
N ALA A 45 2.83 -8.42 -15.03
CA ALA A 45 1.88 -8.68 -13.95
C ALA A 45 0.99 -9.89 -14.27
N LEU A 46 0.46 -10.53 -13.22
CA LEU A 46 -0.63 -11.49 -13.36
C LEU A 46 -1.98 -10.78 -13.26
N GLY A 47 -2.87 -11.05 -14.19
CA GLY A 47 -4.19 -10.42 -14.22
C GLY A 47 -5.04 -10.94 -15.37
N ASP A 48 -6.11 -10.23 -15.66
CA ASP A 48 -6.89 -10.40 -16.87
C ASP A 48 -6.30 -9.47 -17.95
N PRO A 49 -5.74 -10.03 -19.05
CA PRO A 49 -5.18 -9.22 -20.13
C PRO A 49 -6.19 -8.24 -20.76
N GLY A 50 -7.48 -8.59 -20.76
CA GLY A 50 -8.55 -7.74 -21.29
C GLY A 50 -8.96 -6.60 -20.36
N ALA A 51 -8.78 -6.77 -19.03
CA ALA A 51 -9.18 -5.76 -18.05
C ALA A 51 -8.09 -4.72 -17.73
N GLY A 52 -6.81 -5.07 -17.94
CA GLY A 52 -5.70 -4.16 -17.63
C GLY A 52 -5.38 -4.05 -16.13
N PHE A 53 -4.65 -3.01 -15.76
CA PHE A 53 -4.44 -2.62 -14.37
C PHE A 53 -5.66 -1.85 -13.83
N PHE A 54 -5.75 -1.69 -12.51
CA PHE A 54 -6.83 -0.93 -11.84
C PHE A 54 -6.91 0.56 -12.28
N ARG A 55 -5.87 1.07 -12.96
CA ARG A 55 -5.80 2.36 -13.63
C ARG A 55 -4.92 2.26 -14.87
N PRO A 56 -5.02 3.22 -15.82
CA PRO A 56 -4.09 3.30 -16.94
C PRO A 56 -2.62 3.36 -16.46
N LEU A 57 -1.72 2.70 -17.19
CA LEU A 57 -0.28 2.71 -16.96
C LEU A 57 0.43 3.23 -18.20
N ARG A 58 1.22 4.31 -18.05
CA ARG A 58 1.98 4.93 -19.15
C ARG A 58 3.23 4.13 -19.54
N ALA A 59 3.81 3.41 -18.57
CA ALA A 59 4.94 2.55 -18.84
C ALA A 59 4.54 1.32 -19.67
N PRO A 60 5.40 0.81 -20.58
CA PRO A 60 5.18 -0.45 -21.27
C PRO A 60 4.91 -1.61 -20.30
N HIS A 61 3.94 -2.45 -20.62
CA HIS A 61 3.57 -3.56 -19.75
C HIS A 61 3.04 -4.77 -20.50
N THR A 62 3.07 -5.92 -19.84
CA THR A 62 2.46 -7.18 -20.27
C THR A 62 1.69 -7.79 -19.11
N ILE A 63 0.42 -8.05 -19.30
CA ILE A 63 -0.39 -8.78 -18.33
C ILE A 63 -0.47 -10.23 -18.78
N LEU A 64 0.04 -11.11 -17.94
CA LEU A 64 -0.04 -12.56 -18.12
C LEU A 64 -1.34 -13.06 -17.48
N PRO A 65 -2.05 -14.00 -18.11
CA PRO A 65 -3.30 -14.53 -17.56
C PRO A 65 -3.07 -15.07 -16.15
N ALA A 66 -3.81 -14.52 -15.17
CA ALA A 66 -3.75 -15.02 -13.79
C ALA A 66 -4.39 -16.42 -13.72
N PRO A 67 -3.82 -17.35 -12.92
CA PRO A 67 -4.47 -18.63 -12.68
C PRO A 67 -5.80 -18.46 -11.94
N GLY A 68 -6.63 -19.50 -11.97
CA GLY A 68 -7.88 -19.57 -11.21
C GLY A 68 -7.66 -19.32 -9.71
N ARG A 69 -8.76 -19.03 -9.00
CA ARG A 69 -8.72 -18.76 -7.55
C ARG A 69 -9.07 -19.95 -6.69
N ASP A 70 -9.26 -21.10 -7.31
CA ASP A 70 -9.60 -22.34 -6.64
C ASP A 70 -8.37 -22.91 -5.89
N GLY A 71 -8.64 -23.72 -4.88
CA GLY A 71 -7.61 -24.34 -4.07
C GLY A 71 -7.14 -23.53 -2.85
N SER A 72 -6.20 -24.10 -2.12
CA SER A 72 -5.56 -23.51 -0.95
C SER A 72 -4.72 -22.27 -1.30
N LEU A 73 -4.30 -21.51 -0.28
CA LEU A 73 -3.40 -20.38 -0.49
C LEU A 73 -2.07 -20.82 -1.08
N GLU A 74 -1.54 -21.95 -0.62
CA GLU A 74 -0.30 -22.58 -1.09
C GLU A 74 -0.37 -22.93 -2.58
N GLU A 75 -1.43 -23.60 -3.00
CA GLU A 75 -1.65 -23.99 -4.41
C GLU A 75 -1.74 -22.74 -5.30
N ARG A 76 -2.47 -21.73 -4.85
CA ARG A 76 -2.58 -20.47 -5.61
C ARG A 76 -1.24 -19.74 -5.72
N VAL A 77 -0.41 -19.75 -4.68
CA VAL A 77 0.95 -19.17 -4.71
C VAL A 77 1.81 -19.96 -5.67
N ALA A 78 1.85 -21.29 -5.58
CA ALA A 78 2.63 -22.14 -6.46
C ALA A 78 2.23 -21.96 -7.94
N THR A 79 0.95 -22.07 -8.26
CA THR A 79 0.44 -21.89 -9.63
C THR A 79 0.71 -20.48 -10.17
N SER A 80 0.65 -19.46 -9.32
CA SER A 80 0.99 -18.08 -9.72
C SER A 80 2.48 -17.95 -10.05
N MET A 81 3.36 -18.59 -9.28
CA MET A 81 4.81 -18.62 -9.57
C MET A 81 5.07 -19.31 -10.91
N ASP A 82 4.50 -20.50 -11.11
CA ASP A 82 4.67 -21.28 -12.35
C ASP A 82 4.17 -20.50 -13.58
N THR A 83 3.03 -19.80 -13.44
CA THR A 83 2.48 -18.97 -14.50
C THR A 83 3.41 -17.81 -14.86
N LEU A 84 4.00 -17.14 -13.85
CA LEU A 84 4.98 -16.08 -14.08
C LEU A 84 6.26 -16.65 -14.73
N VAL A 85 6.78 -17.77 -14.25
CA VAL A 85 7.96 -18.43 -14.81
C VAL A 85 7.72 -18.76 -16.29
N ALA A 86 6.62 -19.43 -16.61
CA ALA A 86 6.26 -19.76 -17.98
C ALA A 86 6.11 -18.51 -18.87
N GLY A 87 5.42 -17.48 -18.36
CA GLY A 87 5.20 -16.24 -19.09
C GLY A 87 6.45 -15.38 -19.29
N LEU A 88 7.45 -15.49 -18.43
CA LEU A 88 8.72 -14.76 -18.53
C LEU A 88 9.81 -15.51 -19.30
N SER A 89 9.71 -16.84 -19.40
CA SER A 89 10.67 -17.67 -20.07
C SER A 89 10.92 -17.22 -21.51
N GLY A 90 12.20 -17.05 -21.89
CA GLY A 90 12.62 -16.56 -23.20
C GLY A 90 12.37 -15.07 -23.47
N ARG A 91 11.74 -14.34 -22.53
CA ARG A 91 11.41 -12.91 -22.72
C ARG A 91 12.44 -11.96 -22.10
N LEU A 92 13.27 -12.42 -21.16
CA LEU A 92 14.20 -11.56 -20.40
C LEU A 92 15.55 -11.41 -21.06
N ARG A 93 16.17 -12.52 -21.52
CA ARG A 93 17.53 -12.55 -22.05
C ARG A 93 17.70 -11.63 -23.26
N GLY A 94 18.71 -10.75 -23.20
CA GLY A 94 19.06 -9.80 -24.26
C GLY A 94 18.10 -8.59 -24.39
N ARG A 95 16.98 -8.60 -23.66
CA ARG A 95 16.00 -7.51 -23.66
C ARG A 95 16.08 -6.64 -22.43
N PHE A 96 16.49 -7.20 -21.29
CA PHE A 96 16.60 -6.52 -20.01
C PHE A 96 18.01 -6.70 -19.44
N ASP A 97 18.39 -5.81 -18.53
CA ASP A 97 19.68 -5.82 -17.86
C ASP A 97 19.55 -6.24 -16.39
N LEU A 98 18.33 -6.18 -15.83
CA LEU A 98 17.99 -6.64 -14.49
C LEU A 98 16.49 -6.93 -14.34
N VAL A 99 16.15 -7.68 -13.29
CA VAL A 99 14.78 -7.94 -12.84
C VAL A 99 14.53 -7.27 -11.50
N HIS A 100 13.40 -6.58 -11.36
CA HIS A 100 12.97 -6.00 -10.08
C HIS A 100 11.61 -6.54 -9.66
N ALA A 101 11.57 -7.36 -8.63
CA ALA A 101 10.38 -8.02 -8.11
C ALA A 101 9.78 -7.27 -6.91
N GLN A 102 8.44 -7.13 -6.88
CA GLN A 102 7.73 -6.32 -5.90
C GLN A 102 7.01 -7.14 -4.81
N ASP A 103 6.94 -8.45 -4.97
CA ASP A 103 6.26 -9.37 -4.04
C ASP A 103 6.94 -10.75 -4.00
N CYS A 104 6.52 -11.62 -3.09
CA CYS A 104 7.09 -12.94 -2.89
C CYS A 104 7.01 -13.81 -4.16
N ILE A 105 5.83 -13.83 -4.80
CA ILE A 105 5.57 -14.63 -6.01
C ILE A 105 6.47 -14.15 -7.15
N ALA A 106 6.49 -12.84 -7.38
CA ALA A 106 7.32 -12.21 -8.40
C ALA A 106 8.83 -12.43 -8.16
N ALA A 107 9.30 -12.38 -6.90
CA ALA A 107 10.69 -12.60 -6.57
C ALA A 107 11.12 -14.05 -6.85
N ARG A 108 10.33 -15.03 -6.41
CA ARG A 108 10.60 -16.44 -6.66
C ARG A 108 10.63 -16.76 -8.15
N ALA A 109 9.63 -16.28 -8.91
CA ALA A 109 9.60 -16.44 -10.37
C ALA A 109 10.76 -15.71 -11.05
N GLY A 110 11.07 -14.48 -10.59
CA GLY A 110 12.17 -13.68 -11.11
C GLY A 110 13.51 -14.38 -10.98
N VAL A 111 13.84 -14.91 -9.78
CA VAL A 111 15.07 -15.67 -9.54
C VAL A 111 15.15 -16.90 -10.44
N ALA A 112 14.05 -17.66 -10.58
CA ALA A 112 14.02 -18.85 -11.40
C ALA A 112 14.30 -18.58 -12.90
N VAL A 113 13.87 -17.42 -13.43
CA VAL A 113 14.03 -17.09 -14.87
C VAL A 113 15.27 -16.23 -15.12
N ALA A 114 15.65 -15.35 -14.19
CA ALA A 114 16.77 -14.42 -14.35
C ALA A 114 18.13 -15.11 -14.17
N GLY A 115 18.25 -16.08 -13.26
CA GLY A 115 19.49 -16.84 -13.03
C GLY A 115 20.04 -17.48 -14.31
N PRO A 116 19.26 -18.29 -15.04
CA PRO A 116 19.69 -18.84 -16.33
C PRO A 116 19.96 -17.80 -17.41
N ALA A 117 19.41 -16.60 -17.29
CA ALA A 117 19.64 -15.48 -18.21
C ALA A 117 20.87 -14.62 -17.83
N GLY A 118 21.49 -14.86 -16.66
CA GLY A 118 22.62 -14.08 -16.13
C GLY A 118 22.23 -12.66 -15.73
N LEU A 119 20.98 -12.45 -15.30
CA LEU A 119 20.45 -11.13 -14.90
C LEU A 119 20.37 -11.03 -13.38
N PRO A 120 20.82 -9.91 -12.77
CA PRO A 120 20.62 -9.68 -11.35
C PRO A 120 19.14 -9.46 -11.02
N VAL A 121 18.74 -9.96 -9.85
CA VAL A 121 17.39 -9.81 -9.31
C VAL A 121 17.40 -8.90 -8.09
N ILE A 122 16.59 -7.88 -8.14
CA ILE A 122 16.29 -6.99 -7.01
C ILE A 122 14.92 -7.36 -6.44
N ARG A 123 14.80 -7.35 -5.13
CA ARG A 123 13.53 -7.54 -4.42
C ARG A 123 13.22 -6.33 -3.53
N THR A 124 12.08 -5.64 -3.74
CA THR A 124 11.56 -4.71 -2.75
C THR A 124 10.62 -5.43 -1.79
N VAL A 125 10.98 -5.51 -0.51
CA VAL A 125 10.13 -6.06 0.55
C VAL A 125 9.28 -4.93 1.12
N HIS A 126 7.98 -4.94 0.80
CA HIS A 126 7.03 -3.97 1.33
C HIS A 126 6.62 -4.30 2.76
N HIS A 127 6.48 -5.56 3.08
CA HIS A 127 6.25 -6.12 4.42
C HIS A 127 6.45 -7.64 4.37
N VAL A 128 6.57 -8.25 5.53
CA VAL A 128 6.63 -9.70 5.72
C VAL A 128 5.30 -10.15 6.31
N GLU A 129 4.69 -11.17 5.70
CA GLU A 129 3.42 -11.75 6.15
C GLU A 129 3.63 -12.75 7.29
N ASP A 130 2.66 -12.84 8.18
CA ASP A 130 2.67 -13.79 9.29
C ASP A 130 2.01 -15.11 8.83
N PHE A 131 2.71 -15.87 7.99
CA PHE A 131 2.24 -17.16 7.51
C PHE A 131 2.37 -18.24 8.57
N VAL A 132 1.38 -19.14 8.62
CA VAL A 132 1.37 -20.33 9.49
C VAL A 132 1.84 -21.57 8.74
N SER A 133 1.57 -21.64 7.45
CA SER A 133 1.97 -22.76 6.60
C SER A 133 3.48 -22.75 6.36
N GLN A 134 4.15 -23.88 6.62
CA GLN A 134 5.60 -24.02 6.45
C GLN A 134 6.04 -23.71 5.02
N SER A 135 5.29 -24.15 4.00
CA SER A 135 5.62 -23.91 2.60
C SER A 135 5.56 -22.42 2.23
N LEU A 136 4.60 -21.66 2.80
CA LEU A 136 4.51 -20.22 2.60
C LEU A 136 5.60 -19.45 3.36
N VAL A 137 5.97 -19.90 4.57
CA VAL A 137 7.10 -19.35 5.33
C VAL A 137 8.40 -19.53 4.55
N GLU A 138 8.64 -20.72 4.01
CA GLU A 138 9.83 -21.00 3.19
C GLU A 138 9.81 -20.22 1.86
N CYS A 139 8.67 -20.16 1.19
CA CYS A 139 8.50 -19.35 -0.01
C CYS A 139 8.88 -17.89 0.26
N GLN A 140 8.35 -17.32 1.36
CA GLN A 140 8.66 -15.95 1.78
C GLN A 140 10.15 -15.79 2.12
N ARG A 141 10.74 -16.73 2.86
CA ARG A 141 12.15 -16.72 3.22
C ARG A 141 13.04 -16.70 1.97
N HIS A 142 12.82 -17.61 1.05
CA HIS A 142 13.57 -17.65 -0.22
C HIS A 142 13.33 -16.42 -1.09
N SER A 143 12.15 -15.82 -1.08
CA SER A 143 11.91 -14.56 -1.79
C SER A 143 12.72 -13.37 -1.25
N ILE A 144 13.30 -13.51 -0.05
CA ILE A 144 14.15 -12.49 0.59
C ILE A 144 15.63 -12.84 0.47
N LEU A 145 15.98 -14.13 0.57
CA LEU A 145 17.39 -14.58 0.61
C LEU A 145 18.02 -14.81 -0.76
N ASP A 146 17.22 -15.22 -1.77
CA ASP A 146 17.75 -15.62 -3.08
C ASP A 146 18.03 -14.45 -4.07
N PRO A 147 17.35 -13.27 -3.96
CA PRO A 147 17.68 -12.11 -4.81
C PRO A 147 19.08 -11.54 -4.52
N ASP A 148 19.74 -10.99 -5.57
CA ASP A 148 21.07 -10.39 -5.48
C ASP A 148 21.08 -9.09 -4.65
N GLN A 149 19.96 -8.36 -4.63
CA GLN A 149 19.80 -7.14 -3.83
C GLN A 149 18.40 -7.07 -3.22
N VAL A 150 18.34 -6.76 -1.94
CA VAL A 150 17.08 -6.54 -1.22
C VAL A 150 16.91 -5.06 -0.88
N LEU A 151 15.75 -4.53 -1.20
CA LEU A 151 15.30 -3.19 -0.83
C LEU A 151 14.14 -3.30 0.16
N VAL A 152 14.02 -2.30 1.02
CA VAL A 152 12.90 -2.12 1.94
C VAL A 152 12.39 -0.70 1.88
N VAL A 153 11.15 -0.50 2.31
CA VAL A 153 10.49 0.80 2.22
C VAL A 153 10.62 1.65 3.49
N SER A 154 11.25 1.11 4.55
CA SER A 154 11.46 1.81 5.82
C SER A 154 12.70 1.30 6.58
N ARG A 155 13.21 2.11 7.51
CA ARG A 155 14.33 1.74 8.38
C ARG A 155 13.94 0.63 9.36
N ASP A 156 12.70 0.63 9.83
CA ASP A 156 12.16 -0.43 10.69
C ASP A 156 12.22 -1.78 9.99
N TRP A 157 11.82 -1.85 8.71
CA TRP A 157 11.92 -3.09 7.92
C TRP A 157 13.37 -3.49 7.64
N ARG A 158 14.30 -2.54 7.43
CA ARG A 158 15.73 -2.85 7.34
C ARG A 158 16.24 -3.53 8.61
N ARG A 159 15.90 -2.97 9.79
CA ARG A 159 16.26 -3.55 11.07
C ARG A 159 15.67 -4.95 11.22
N ARG A 160 14.38 -5.14 10.97
CA ARG A 160 13.69 -6.45 11.05
C ARG A 160 14.31 -7.48 10.11
N LEU A 161 14.59 -7.14 8.85
CA LEU A 161 15.20 -8.09 7.92
C LEU A 161 16.61 -8.49 8.37
N ARG A 162 17.37 -7.58 8.95
CA ARG A 162 18.67 -7.89 9.53
C ARG A 162 18.53 -8.85 10.72
N GLU A 163 17.61 -8.60 11.63
CA GLU A 163 17.37 -9.41 12.83
C GLU A 163 16.79 -10.79 12.49
N GLU A 164 15.81 -10.87 11.60
CA GLU A 164 15.06 -12.10 11.33
C GLU A 164 15.68 -12.97 10.23
N PHE A 165 16.33 -12.36 9.23
CA PHE A 165 16.86 -13.05 8.04
C PHE A 165 18.37 -12.87 7.83
N GLY A 166 19.05 -12.03 8.60
CA GLY A 166 20.46 -11.72 8.42
C GLY A 166 20.75 -10.86 7.16
N VAL A 167 19.72 -10.21 6.56
CA VAL A 167 19.83 -9.45 5.32
C VAL A 167 20.00 -7.96 5.61
N ASP A 168 21.07 -7.35 5.08
CA ASP A 168 21.26 -5.90 5.14
C ASP A 168 20.62 -5.23 3.89
N ALA A 169 19.33 -4.97 3.97
CA ALA A 169 18.55 -4.36 2.90
C ALA A 169 18.82 -2.85 2.78
N GLU A 170 18.79 -2.32 1.55
CA GLU A 170 18.88 -0.88 1.31
C GLU A 170 17.50 -0.22 1.43
N VAL A 171 17.42 0.94 2.07
CA VAL A 171 16.14 1.64 2.29
C VAL A 171 15.85 2.59 1.14
N VAL A 172 14.71 2.37 0.46
CA VAL A 172 14.14 3.31 -0.52
C VAL A 172 12.69 3.53 -0.16
N THR A 173 12.38 4.70 0.37
CA THR A 173 11.02 5.03 0.83
C THR A 173 10.06 5.20 -0.34
N ASN A 174 8.78 4.89 -0.10
CA ASN A 174 7.74 5.17 -1.08
C ASN A 174 7.50 6.67 -1.23
N GLY A 175 6.91 7.05 -2.35
CA GLY A 175 6.42 8.40 -2.59
C GLY A 175 4.91 8.53 -2.43
N VAL A 176 4.43 9.75 -2.63
CA VAL A 176 3.03 10.10 -2.83
C VAL A 176 2.91 11.04 -4.03
N ASP A 177 1.79 10.93 -4.74
CA ASP A 177 1.45 11.90 -5.80
C ASP A 177 0.77 13.13 -5.16
N GLY A 178 1.59 14.03 -4.62
CA GLY A 178 1.12 15.23 -3.93
C GLY A 178 0.11 16.04 -4.74
N PRO A 179 0.40 16.39 -6.00
CA PRO A 179 -0.55 17.12 -6.86
C PRO A 179 -1.91 16.43 -7.02
N ARG A 180 -1.93 15.12 -7.16
CA ARG A 180 -3.16 14.34 -7.30
C ARG A 180 -4.05 14.38 -6.04
N PHE A 181 -3.43 14.33 -4.86
CA PHE A 181 -4.16 14.34 -3.59
C PHE A 181 -4.32 15.75 -3.00
N ALA A 182 -3.61 16.76 -3.50
CA ALA A 182 -3.77 18.14 -3.04
C ALA A 182 -5.24 18.58 -3.13
N ARG A 183 -5.74 19.19 -2.06
CA ARG A 183 -7.13 19.62 -2.02
C ARG A 183 -7.34 20.80 -2.97
N PRO A 184 -8.24 20.69 -3.99
CA PRO A 184 -8.60 21.81 -4.84
C PRO A 184 -9.22 22.94 -4.04
N SER A 185 -9.15 24.17 -4.56
CA SER A 185 -9.74 25.35 -3.93
C SER A 185 -11.27 25.26 -3.76
N SER A 186 -11.95 24.50 -4.64
CA SER A 186 -13.36 24.18 -4.54
C SER A 186 -13.54 22.66 -4.63
N VAL A 187 -14.00 22.03 -3.55
CA VAL A 187 -14.35 20.60 -3.52
C VAL A 187 -15.82 20.47 -3.25
N ASP A 188 -16.56 19.95 -4.20
CA ASP A 188 -17.93 19.48 -3.95
C ASP A 188 -17.89 17.96 -3.72
N GLY A 189 -17.99 17.56 -2.47
CA GLY A 189 -18.12 16.17 -2.03
C GLY A 189 -19.55 15.80 -1.64
N SER A 190 -20.52 16.67 -1.97
CA SER A 190 -21.92 16.51 -1.53
C SER A 190 -22.56 15.24 -2.09
N ASP A 191 -22.21 14.84 -3.30
CA ASP A 191 -22.65 13.60 -3.94
C ASP A 191 -22.13 12.34 -3.22
N LEU A 192 -20.84 12.33 -2.84
CA LEU A 192 -20.24 11.22 -2.08
C LEU A 192 -20.84 11.14 -0.67
N ARG A 193 -21.02 12.28 -0.01
CA ARG A 193 -21.69 12.32 1.31
C ARG A 193 -23.13 11.85 1.21
N ALA A 194 -23.85 12.26 0.16
CA ALA A 194 -25.24 11.81 -0.06
C ALA A 194 -25.33 10.31 -0.28
N ARG A 195 -24.40 9.74 -1.06
CA ARG A 195 -24.34 8.30 -1.39
C ARG A 195 -24.25 7.41 -0.15
N ILE A 196 -23.65 7.90 0.92
CA ILE A 196 -23.46 7.17 2.18
C ILE A 196 -24.25 7.74 3.38
N GLY A 197 -25.18 8.67 3.16
CA GLY A 197 -25.95 9.28 4.25
C GLY A 197 -25.14 10.16 5.21
N ALA A 198 -24.03 10.74 4.77
CA ALA A 198 -23.12 11.54 5.58
C ALA A 198 -23.40 13.06 5.55
N ARG A 199 -24.52 13.50 4.90
CA ARG A 199 -24.89 14.94 4.90
C ARG A 199 -25.10 15.46 6.31
N GLY A 200 -24.42 16.56 6.67
CA GLY A 200 -24.51 17.18 8.00
C GLY A 200 -23.88 16.37 9.14
N ARG A 201 -23.16 15.29 8.84
CA ARG A 201 -22.50 14.41 9.83
C ARG A 201 -21.00 14.46 9.66
N PHE A 202 -20.27 14.33 10.75
CA PHE A 202 -18.80 14.19 10.71
C PHE A 202 -18.43 12.86 10.04
N LEU A 203 -17.51 12.91 9.09
CA LEU A 203 -17.08 11.76 8.29
C LEU A 203 -15.62 11.41 8.55
N PHE A 204 -15.38 10.30 9.22
CA PHE A 204 -14.06 9.68 9.28
C PHE A 204 -13.83 8.84 8.03
N LEU A 205 -12.60 8.83 7.53
CA LEU A 205 -12.14 7.99 6.43
C LEU A 205 -11.01 7.09 6.90
N THR A 206 -11.04 5.84 6.48
CA THR A 206 -9.87 4.95 6.48
C THR A 206 -9.72 4.31 5.11
N VAL A 207 -8.47 4.13 4.65
CA VAL A 207 -8.17 3.49 3.35
C VAL A 207 -7.33 2.25 3.59
N GLY A 208 -7.92 1.11 3.25
CA GLY A 208 -7.38 -0.22 3.43
C GLY A 208 -8.50 -1.24 3.65
N GLY A 209 -8.23 -2.51 3.41
CA GLY A 209 -9.19 -3.58 3.65
C GLY A 209 -9.45 -3.81 5.15
N ILE A 210 -10.55 -4.52 5.45
CA ILE A 210 -10.82 -5.01 6.81
C ILE A 210 -9.93 -6.23 7.06
N GLU A 211 -8.81 -5.99 7.73
CA GLU A 211 -7.73 -6.95 7.98
C GLU A 211 -7.21 -6.81 9.42
N PRO A 212 -6.68 -7.89 10.06
CA PRO A 212 -6.16 -7.84 11.43
C PRO A 212 -5.11 -6.75 11.62
N ARG A 213 -4.15 -6.64 10.69
CA ARG A 213 -3.06 -5.66 10.77
C ARG A 213 -3.51 -4.20 10.64
N LYS A 214 -4.74 -3.96 10.11
CA LYS A 214 -5.30 -2.61 9.93
C LYS A 214 -6.04 -2.06 11.15
N GLY A 215 -6.15 -2.84 12.23
CA GLY A 215 -6.80 -2.38 13.46
C GLY A 215 -8.30 -2.13 13.31
N SER A 216 -8.98 -2.93 12.47
CA SER A 216 -10.40 -2.69 12.16
C SER A 216 -11.33 -2.95 13.35
N LEU A 217 -10.96 -3.85 14.29
CA LEU A 217 -11.73 -4.06 15.53
C LEU A 217 -11.65 -2.83 16.43
N GLU A 218 -10.44 -2.33 16.64
CA GLU A 218 -10.21 -1.12 17.45
C GLU A 218 -10.94 0.08 16.86
N LEU A 219 -11.00 0.17 15.55
CA LEU A 219 -11.66 1.27 14.86
C LEU A 219 -13.18 1.28 15.07
N VAL A 220 -13.85 0.11 15.02
CA VAL A 220 -15.30 0.06 15.28
C VAL A 220 -15.61 0.27 16.77
N GLU A 221 -14.74 -0.17 17.68
CA GLU A 221 -14.87 0.09 19.12
C GLU A 221 -14.70 1.58 19.44
N ALA A 222 -13.70 2.22 18.86
CA ALA A 222 -13.49 3.66 18.98
C ALA A 222 -14.67 4.46 18.40
N LEU A 223 -15.17 4.08 17.21
CA LEU A 223 -16.33 4.75 16.60
C LEU A 223 -17.56 4.67 17.49
N ALA A 224 -17.83 3.54 18.15
CA ALA A 224 -18.94 3.39 19.07
C ALA A 224 -18.87 4.45 20.21
N LYS A 225 -17.69 4.63 20.82
CA LYS A 225 -17.45 5.67 21.83
C LYS A 225 -17.70 7.07 21.27
N VAL A 226 -17.17 7.38 20.07
CA VAL A 226 -17.33 8.71 19.47
C VAL A 226 -18.80 9.04 19.21
N ARG A 227 -19.60 8.08 18.77
CA ARG A 227 -21.02 8.27 18.45
C ARG A 227 -21.91 8.54 19.67
N THR A 228 -21.45 8.22 20.87
CA THR A 228 -22.19 8.59 22.11
C THR A 228 -21.92 10.01 22.57
N VAL A 229 -20.86 10.65 22.06
CA VAL A 229 -20.41 11.99 22.51
C VAL A 229 -20.65 13.05 21.44
N VAL A 230 -20.43 12.74 20.17
CA VAL A 230 -20.51 13.69 19.06
C VAL A 230 -21.89 13.66 18.40
N SER A 231 -22.51 14.83 18.25
CA SER A 231 -23.83 15.00 17.62
C SER A 231 -23.75 15.99 16.45
N PRO A 232 -24.34 15.67 15.28
CA PRO A 232 -24.93 14.39 14.89
C PRO A 232 -23.93 13.24 14.93
N PRO A 233 -24.38 11.98 15.19
CA PRO A 233 -23.45 10.86 15.31
C PRO A 233 -22.63 10.64 14.04
N PRO A 234 -21.27 10.61 14.12
CA PRO A 234 -20.40 10.52 12.97
C PRO A 234 -20.51 9.20 12.21
N LEU A 235 -19.99 9.20 10.98
CA LEU A 235 -19.86 8.01 10.12
C LEU A 235 -18.39 7.69 9.89
N LEU A 236 -18.13 6.41 9.59
CA LEU A 236 -16.84 5.91 9.13
C LEU A 236 -16.99 5.36 7.70
N ALA A 237 -16.26 5.93 6.75
CA ALA A 237 -16.08 5.36 5.42
C ALA A 237 -14.81 4.48 5.39
N VAL A 238 -14.96 3.25 4.92
CA VAL A 238 -13.87 2.28 4.72
C VAL A 238 -13.70 2.05 3.22
N VAL A 239 -12.63 2.58 2.65
CA VAL A 239 -12.28 2.38 1.24
C VAL A 239 -11.17 1.34 1.13
N GLY A 240 -11.39 0.28 0.37
CA GLY A 240 -10.40 -0.75 0.12
C GLY A 240 -11.03 -2.12 -0.12
N GLY A 241 -10.38 -2.88 -0.99
CA GLY A 241 -10.80 -4.23 -1.34
C GLY A 241 -10.23 -5.30 -0.40
N HIS A 242 -10.30 -6.55 -0.88
CA HIS A 242 -9.77 -7.69 -0.15
C HIS A 242 -8.28 -7.90 -0.44
N SER A 243 -7.53 -8.31 0.58
CA SER A 243 -6.14 -8.74 0.44
C SER A 243 -6.03 -10.08 -0.33
N PHE A 244 -4.79 -10.51 -0.56
CA PHE A 244 -4.52 -11.83 -1.14
C PHE A 244 -4.89 -12.96 -0.17
N GLN A 245 -4.71 -12.74 1.12
CA GLN A 245 -5.11 -13.66 2.17
C GLN A 245 -6.63 -13.63 2.40
N ASP A 246 -7.19 -14.76 2.83
CA ASP A 246 -8.59 -14.83 3.18
C ASP A 246 -8.83 -14.40 4.64
N HIS A 247 -9.38 -13.22 4.82
CA HIS A 247 -9.77 -12.69 6.12
C HIS A 247 -11.29 -12.74 6.35
N ARG A 248 -12.04 -13.66 5.72
CA ARG A 248 -13.51 -13.74 5.88
C ARG A 248 -13.95 -13.87 7.34
N SER A 249 -13.33 -14.76 8.10
CA SER A 249 -13.63 -14.95 9.53
C SER A 249 -13.35 -13.68 10.36
N TYR A 250 -12.29 -12.95 10.05
CA TYR A 250 -11.99 -11.68 10.72
C TYR A 250 -12.99 -10.60 10.34
N ARG A 251 -13.35 -10.49 9.06
CA ARG A 251 -14.38 -9.52 8.61
C ARG A 251 -15.71 -9.79 9.29
N GLN A 252 -16.12 -11.07 9.41
CA GLN A 252 -17.33 -11.44 10.14
C GLN A 252 -17.26 -10.99 11.60
N ARG A 253 -16.15 -11.26 12.29
CA ARG A 253 -15.96 -10.80 13.69
C ARG A 253 -16.06 -9.27 13.82
N VAL A 254 -15.51 -8.50 12.87
CA VAL A 254 -15.63 -7.04 12.87
C VAL A 254 -17.09 -6.61 12.68
N GLN A 255 -17.84 -7.23 11.77
CA GLN A 255 -19.27 -6.97 11.55
C GLN A 255 -20.10 -7.29 12.80
N ASP A 256 -19.91 -8.46 13.39
CA ASP A 256 -20.61 -8.87 14.61
C ASP A 256 -20.29 -7.94 15.79
N ARG A 257 -19.03 -7.52 15.92
CA ARG A 257 -18.60 -6.57 16.96
C ARG A 257 -19.23 -5.21 16.75
N ALA A 258 -19.23 -4.71 15.53
CA ALA A 258 -19.85 -3.44 15.16
C ALA A 258 -21.36 -3.44 15.47
N ALA A 259 -22.08 -4.51 15.12
CA ALA A 259 -23.50 -4.67 15.40
C ALA A 259 -23.78 -4.67 16.91
N ARG A 260 -23.02 -5.43 17.70
CA ARG A 260 -23.17 -5.46 19.18
C ARG A 260 -22.91 -4.12 19.85
N LEU A 261 -22.07 -3.27 19.23
CA LEU A 261 -21.75 -1.93 19.75
C LEU A 261 -22.70 -0.82 19.25
N GLY A 262 -23.74 -1.16 18.47
CA GLY A 262 -24.67 -0.18 17.90
C GLY A 262 -24.06 0.69 16.78
N VAL A 263 -23.03 0.20 16.11
CA VAL A 263 -22.38 0.83 14.95
C VAL A 263 -22.36 -0.09 13.74
N PRO A 264 -23.52 -0.62 13.29
CA PRO A 264 -23.55 -1.66 12.28
C PRO A 264 -22.98 -1.21 10.94
N VAL A 265 -22.43 -2.19 10.20
CA VAL A 265 -21.99 -1.98 8.82
C VAL A 265 -23.21 -1.72 7.93
N GLY A 266 -23.11 -0.71 7.07
CA GLY A 266 -24.22 -0.22 6.23
C GLY A 266 -24.96 0.99 6.83
N GLU A 267 -24.76 1.30 8.11
CA GLU A 267 -25.45 2.42 8.78
C GLU A 267 -24.47 3.40 9.46
N ALA A 268 -23.50 2.88 10.21
CA ALA A 268 -22.48 3.67 10.90
C ALA A 268 -21.09 3.49 10.28
N VAL A 269 -20.82 2.30 9.78
CA VAL A 269 -19.58 1.93 9.07
C VAL A 269 -19.93 1.62 7.62
N MET A 270 -19.52 2.49 6.71
CA MET A 270 -19.79 2.38 5.27
C MET A 270 -18.61 1.71 4.59
N VAL A 271 -18.73 0.41 4.27
CA VAL A 271 -17.68 -0.36 3.56
C VAL A 271 -17.90 -0.19 2.06
N LEU A 272 -17.04 0.63 1.42
CA LEU A 272 -17.18 1.01 0.02
C LEU A 272 -16.50 0.04 -0.94
N GLY A 273 -15.68 -0.88 -0.42
CA GLY A 273 -14.88 -1.76 -1.27
C GLY A 273 -13.80 -1.00 -2.05
N THR A 274 -13.38 -1.56 -3.17
CA THR A 274 -12.48 -0.89 -4.11
C THR A 274 -13.26 0.18 -4.88
N VAL A 275 -12.88 1.43 -4.71
CA VAL A 275 -13.44 2.55 -5.50
C VAL A 275 -12.62 2.75 -6.78
N PRO A 276 -13.20 3.38 -7.84
CA PRO A 276 -12.44 3.82 -9.01
C PRO A 276 -11.23 4.67 -8.60
N ASP A 277 -10.10 4.54 -9.31
CA ASP A 277 -8.85 5.22 -8.96
C ASP A 277 -9.01 6.75 -8.94
N GLU A 278 -9.76 7.29 -9.90
CA GLU A 278 -10.08 8.72 -9.99
C GLU A 278 -10.99 9.23 -8.87
N GLU A 279 -11.76 8.35 -8.23
CA GLU A 279 -12.64 8.71 -7.11
C GLU A 279 -11.89 8.74 -5.76
N LEU A 280 -10.78 8.02 -5.65
CA LEU A 280 -10.04 7.93 -4.39
C LEU A 280 -9.63 9.29 -3.80
N PRO A 281 -9.04 10.25 -4.55
CA PRO A 281 -8.74 11.58 -4.03
C PRO A 281 -9.98 12.33 -3.53
N ARG A 282 -11.12 12.15 -4.20
CA ARG A 282 -12.39 12.79 -3.79
C ARG A 282 -12.85 12.30 -2.41
N TRP A 283 -12.63 11.03 -2.06
CA TRP A 283 -12.91 10.52 -0.72
C TRP A 283 -12.06 11.20 0.35
N TYR A 284 -10.76 11.39 0.09
CA TYR A 284 -9.89 12.14 1.00
C TYR A 284 -10.36 13.60 1.15
N HIS A 285 -10.78 14.24 0.07
CA HIS A 285 -11.25 15.63 0.12
C HIS A 285 -12.63 15.77 0.78
N THR A 286 -13.46 14.74 0.72
CA THR A 286 -14.84 14.73 1.26
C THR A 286 -14.87 14.44 2.76
N ALA A 287 -13.91 13.70 3.28
CA ALA A 287 -13.80 13.35 4.68
C ALA A 287 -13.40 14.58 5.54
N ASP A 288 -13.76 14.53 6.83
CA ASP A 288 -13.38 15.55 7.81
C ASP A 288 -12.09 15.19 8.55
N ALA A 289 -11.79 13.89 8.68
CA ALA A 289 -10.55 13.38 9.26
C ALA A 289 -10.21 11.99 8.73
N PHE A 290 -8.93 11.66 8.75
CA PHE A 290 -8.41 10.35 8.38
C PHE A 290 -7.99 9.57 9.63
N VAL A 291 -8.36 8.29 9.71
CA VAL A 291 -8.01 7.41 10.83
C VAL A 291 -7.31 6.16 10.32
N PHE A 292 -6.11 5.91 10.79
CA PHE A 292 -5.28 4.81 10.33
C PHE A 292 -4.69 4.00 11.49
N PRO A 293 -5.49 3.16 12.18
CA PRO A 293 -5.10 2.47 13.40
C PRO A 293 -4.34 1.18 13.14
N SER A 294 -3.49 1.17 12.11
CA SER A 294 -2.74 -0.02 11.68
C SER A 294 -1.75 -0.48 12.75
N ARG A 295 -1.71 -1.77 13.02
CA ARG A 295 -0.77 -2.42 13.94
C ARG A 295 0.57 -2.76 13.26
N LYS A 296 0.56 -2.94 11.92
CA LYS A 296 1.74 -3.31 11.13
C LYS A 296 1.63 -2.72 9.73
N GLU A 297 2.65 -2.00 9.31
CA GLU A 297 2.72 -1.38 7.98
C GLU A 297 4.13 -1.51 7.38
N GLY A 298 4.19 -1.49 6.05
CA GLY A 298 5.46 -1.33 5.35
C GLY A 298 5.94 0.11 5.37
N TRP A 299 5.02 1.02 4.99
CA TRP A 299 5.28 2.46 4.93
C TRP A 299 4.05 3.28 5.32
N GLY A 300 2.89 3.04 4.70
CA GLY A 300 1.66 3.80 4.95
C GLY A 300 1.31 4.75 3.80
N LEU A 301 1.18 4.22 2.57
CA LEU A 301 0.79 5.03 1.40
C LEU A 301 -0.48 5.84 1.66
N ALA A 302 -1.54 5.19 2.18
CA ALA A 302 -2.81 5.85 2.49
C ALA A 302 -2.68 6.98 3.53
N LEU A 303 -1.73 6.85 4.45
CA LEU A 303 -1.41 7.88 5.44
C LEU A 303 -0.76 9.10 4.76
N LEU A 304 0.22 8.88 3.86
CA LEU A 304 0.83 9.96 3.08
C LEU A 304 -0.18 10.63 2.14
N GLU A 305 -1.10 9.88 1.55
CA GLU A 305 -2.19 10.41 0.72
C GLU A 305 -3.11 11.32 1.54
N ALA A 306 -3.48 10.91 2.76
CA ALA A 306 -4.27 11.74 3.68
C ALA A 306 -3.56 13.03 4.08
N LEU A 307 -2.26 12.95 4.36
CA LEU A 307 -1.41 14.11 4.66
C LEU A 307 -1.31 15.06 3.46
N ALA A 308 -1.10 14.52 2.25
CA ALA A 308 -1.08 15.31 1.02
C ALA A 308 -2.41 16.00 0.74
N ALA A 309 -3.53 15.36 1.09
CA ALA A 309 -4.88 15.92 0.99
C ALA A 309 -5.17 17.00 2.07
N GLY A 310 -4.27 17.22 3.00
CA GLY A 310 -4.48 18.17 4.10
C GLY A 310 -5.54 17.74 5.12
N LEU A 311 -5.76 16.43 5.26
CA LEU A 311 -6.67 15.91 6.29
C LEU A 311 -6.02 15.91 7.67
N ALA A 312 -6.81 16.26 8.69
CA ALA A 312 -6.46 15.96 10.07
C ALA A 312 -6.33 14.44 10.23
N THR A 313 -5.16 13.98 10.64
CA THR A 313 -4.80 12.57 10.60
C THR A 313 -4.59 12.03 12.02
N ILE A 314 -5.20 10.87 12.28
CA ILE A 314 -5.00 10.04 13.47
C ILE A 314 -4.35 8.74 13.01
N ALA A 315 -3.23 8.37 13.62
CA ALA A 315 -2.52 7.12 13.29
C ALA A 315 -2.04 6.42 14.57
N THR A 316 -1.69 5.17 14.47
CA THR A 316 -1.02 4.45 15.56
C THR A 316 0.43 4.87 15.69
N ASP A 317 0.92 4.86 16.92
CA ASP A 317 2.33 5.07 17.24
C ASP A 317 3.12 3.79 17.00
N ILE A 318 3.53 3.58 15.74
CA ILE A 318 4.38 2.47 15.34
C ILE A 318 5.68 2.99 14.73
N PRO A 319 6.80 2.22 14.83
CA PRO A 319 8.12 2.67 14.39
C PRO A 319 8.17 3.23 12.97
N VAL A 320 7.46 2.60 12.03
CA VAL A 320 7.41 3.04 10.63
C VAL A 320 6.84 4.46 10.49
N PHE A 321 5.79 4.81 11.23
CA PHE A 321 5.18 6.14 11.14
C PHE A 321 6.04 7.21 11.81
N ARG A 322 6.78 6.85 12.86
CA ARG A 322 7.77 7.73 13.50
C ARG A 322 8.95 8.09 12.59
N GLU A 323 9.15 7.41 11.47
CA GLU A 323 10.18 7.78 10.50
C GLU A 323 9.85 9.07 9.75
N PHE A 324 8.58 9.49 9.70
CA PHE A 324 8.15 10.66 8.95
C PHE A 324 7.12 11.55 9.66
N LEU A 325 6.55 11.12 10.79
CA LEU A 325 5.61 11.89 11.59
C LEU A 325 6.19 12.25 12.96
N ASP A 326 5.86 13.44 13.41
CA ASP A 326 5.94 13.86 14.79
C ASP A 326 4.54 14.16 15.37
N GLU A 327 4.47 14.54 16.66
CA GLU A 327 3.22 14.83 17.38
C GLU A 327 2.50 16.09 16.88
N GLN A 328 3.17 16.91 16.07
CA GLN A 328 2.58 18.08 15.45
C GLN A 328 1.95 17.77 14.09
N ASP A 329 2.38 16.69 13.42
CA ASP A 329 1.94 16.33 12.06
C ASP A 329 0.66 15.49 12.09
N ALA A 330 0.52 14.63 13.09
CA ALA A 330 -0.63 13.74 13.29
C ALA A 330 -0.85 13.46 14.78
N LEU A 331 -2.04 13.01 15.14
CA LEU A 331 -2.29 12.50 16.50
C LEU A 331 -1.96 11.01 16.53
N LEU A 332 -0.95 10.67 17.33
CA LEU A 332 -0.46 9.30 17.45
C LEU A 332 -1.04 8.64 18.71
N VAL A 333 -1.56 7.42 18.56
CA VAL A 333 -2.16 6.64 19.64
C VAL A 333 -1.49 5.26 19.76
N PRO A 334 -1.43 4.64 20.94
CA PRO A 334 -0.88 3.29 21.08
C PRO A 334 -1.59 2.29 20.16
N ALA A 335 -0.84 1.41 19.51
CA ALA A 335 -1.41 0.38 18.66
C ALA A 335 -2.24 -0.62 19.48
N GLY A 336 -3.47 -0.89 19.04
CA GLY A 336 -4.38 -1.80 19.73
C GLY A 336 -5.21 -1.16 20.86
N ASP A 337 -5.02 0.12 21.15
CA ASP A 337 -5.79 0.84 22.17
C ASP A 337 -7.01 1.56 21.55
N ALA A 338 -8.15 0.87 21.55
CA ALA A 338 -9.42 1.42 21.06
C ALA A 338 -9.93 2.60 21.96
N GLY A 339 -9.57 2.60 23.23
CA GLY A 339 -9.95 3.65 24.18
C GLY A 339 -9.28 4.96 23.83
N ALA A 340 -7.95 4.98 23.75
CA ALA A 340 -7.14 6.12 23.33
C ALA A 340 -7.51 6.59 21.92
N LEU A 341 -7.74 5.66 20.99
CA LEU A 341 -8.21 5.97 19.64
C LEU A 341 -9.54 6.73 19.67
N GLY A 342 -10.51 6.26 20.46
CA GLY A 342 -11.83 6.89 20.61
C GLY A 342 -11.73 8.30 21.19
N GLU A 343 -10.89 8.52 22.21
CA GLU A 343 -10.66 9.86 22.81
C GLU A 343 -10.11 10.84 21.78
N VAL A 344 -9.11 10.43 21.03
CA VAL A 344 -8.51 11.28 20.00
C VAL A 344 -9.48 11.54 18.85
N MET A 345 -10.29 10.55 18.44
CA MET A 345 -11.35 10.74 17.45
C MET A 345 -12.42 11.74 17.92
N VAL A 346 -12.86 11.69 19.20
CA VAL A 346 -13.77 12.68 19.79
C VAL A 346 -13.15 14.08 19.73
N ARG A 347 -11.90 14.20 20.15
CA ARG A 347 -11.17 15.49 20.13
C ARG A 347 -11.09 16.06 18.71
N VAL A 348 -10.73 15.26 17.72
CA VAL A 348 -10.67 15.71 16.32
C VAL A 348 -12.05 16.10 15.79
N ALA A 349 -13.11 15.37 16.14
CA ALA A 349 -14.45 15.69 15.71
C ALA A 349 -14.98 17.02 16.33
N SER A 350 -14.59 17.32 17.57
CA SER A 350 -15.08 18.46 18.33
C SER A 350 -14.24 19.74 18.21
N ASP A 351 -13.01 19.65 17.69
CA ASP A 351 -12.06 20.78 17.64
C ASP A 351 -11.68 21.14 16.18
N PRO A 352 -12.37 22.14 15.57
CA PRO A 352 -12.07 22.60 14.21
C PRO A 352 -10.67 23.24 14.06
N GLU A 353 -10.16 23.88 15.12
CA GLU A 353 -8.84 24.53 15.09
C GLU A 353 -7.73 23.48 15.05
N LEU A 354 -7.87 22.42 15.84
CA LEU A 354 -6.99 21.25 15.79
C LEU A 354 -6.97 20.65 14.40
N ARG A 355 -8.15 20.40 13.79
CA ARG A 355 -8.23 19.88 12.42
C ARG A 355 -7.51 20.79 11.42
N SER A 356 -7.77 22.09 11.49
CA SER A 356 -7.15 23.08 10.61
C SER A 356 -5.62 23.12 10.78
N ARG A 357 -5.12 23.03 12.02
CA ARG A 357 -3.68 23.00 12.30
C ARG A 357 -3.01 21.76 11.73
N LEU A 358 -3.57 20.58 11.99
CA LEU A 358 -3.03 19.31 11.46
C LEU A 358 -3.10 19.28 9.93
N GLY A 359 -4.23 19.71 9.35
CA GLY A 359 -4.42 19.76 7.90
C GLY A 359 -3.40 20.63 7.17
N ARG A 360 -2.97 21.75 7.77
CA ARG A 360 -1.92 22.61 7.18
C ARG A 360 -0.52 22.01 7.24
N ARG A 361 -0.25 21.09 8.15
CA ARG A 361 1.06 20.47 8.31
C ARG A 361 1.25 19.27 7.39
N GLY A 362 0.19 18.49 7.18
CA GLY A 362 0.24 17.26 6.40
C GLY A 362 0.91 17.39 5.03
N PRO A 363 0.56 18.37 4.17
CA PRO A 363 1.18 18.55 2.87
C PRO A 363 2.70 18.76 2.92
N ARG A 364 3.22 19.47 3.95
CA ARG A 364 4.67 19.69 4.13
C ARG A 364 5.42 18.40 4.44
N VAL A 365 4.77 17.46 5.15
CA VAL A 365 5.33 16.11 5.37
C VAL A 365 5.35 15.35 4.06
N ALA A 366 4.23 15.34 3.33
CA ALA A 366 4.07 14.62 2.07
C ALA A 366 5.06 15.08 0.99
N GLU A 367 5.36 16.38 0.89
CA GLU A 367 6.33 16.96 -0.06
C GLU A 367 7.74 16.38 0.06
N ARG A 368 8.09 15.81 1.21
CA ARG A 368 9.39 15.16 1.43
C ARG A 368 9.51 13.83 0.70
N PHE A 369 8.36 13.22 0.34
CA PHE A 369 8.26 11.87 -0.20
C PHE A 369 7.57 11.90 -1.56
N THR A 370 8.34 11.98 -2.64
CA THR A 370 7.80 12.00 -3.99
C THR A 370 8.16 10.73 -4.74
N TRP A 371 7.29 10.26 -5.63
CA TRP A 371 7.60 9.13 -6.50
C TRP A 371 8.79 9.39 -7.41
N ARG A 372 9.01 10.64 -7.81
CA ARG A 372 10.20 11.02 -8.57
C ARG A 372 11.50 10.76 -7.79
N ARG A 373 11.56 11.17 -6.52
CA ARG A 373 12.73 10.90 -5.66
C ARG A 373 12.93 9.41 -5.43
N CYS A 374 11.84 8.66 -5.23
CA CYS A 374 11.86 7.20 -5.14
C CYS A 374 12.47 6.59 -6.42
N ALA A 375 12.03 7.02 -7.60
CA ALA A 375 12.55 6.54 -8.89
C ALA A 375 14.03 6.89 -9.11
N GLU A 376 14.47 8.10 -8.74
CA GLU A 376 15.87 8.53 -8.83
C GLU A 376 16.79 7.65 -7.97
N GLN A 377 16.36 7.29 -6.75
CA GLN A 377 17.10 6.38 -5.87
C GLN A 377 17.17 4.96 -6.48
N HIS A 378 16.07 4.42 -6.98
CA HIS A 378 16.07 3.13 -7.68
C HIS A 378 16.97 3.13 -8.90
N ALA A 379 16.94 4.20 -9.71
CA ALA A 379 17.80 4.34 -10.88
C ALA A 379 19.30 4.33 -10.53
N ALA A 380 19.69 4.88 -9.38
CA ALA A 380 21.06 4.80 -8.88
C ALA A 380 21.47 3.37 -8.52
N ILE A 381 20.56 2.63 -7.86
CA ILE A 381 20.76 1.22 -7.51
C ILE A 381 20.87 0.36 -8.77
N TYR A 382 20.00 0.54 -9.75
CA TYR A 382 20.01 -0.21 -11.01
C TYR A 382 21.32 -0.03 -11.77
N ARG A 383 21.84 1.21 -11.85
CA ARG A 383 23.14 1.47 -12.50
C ARG A 383 24.28 0.71 -11.81
N ARG A 384 24.28 0.66 -10.49
CA ARG A 384 25.31 -0.05 -9.71
C ARG A 384 25.29 -1.56 -9.93
N LEU A 385 24.10 -2.14 -10.08
CA LEU A 385 23.94 -3.60 -10.25
C LEU A 385 24.11 -4.05 -11.71
N ALA A 386 23.81 -3.20 -12.68
CA ALA A 386 24.00 -3.50 -14.09
C ALA A 386 25.44 -3.18 -14.58
N SER A 387 26.31 -2.58 -13.75
CA SER A 387 27.72 -2.37 -14.03
C SER A 387 28.58 -3.53 -13.62
#